data_f30e66d413bef2f961a0ec902264099a
#
_entry.id   f30e66d413bef2f961a0ec902264099a
#
_cell.length_a   1.000
_cell.length_b   1.000
_cell.length_c   1.000
_cell.angle_alpha   90.00
_cell.angle_beta   90.00
_cell.angle_gamma   90.00
#
_symmetry.space_group_name_H-M   'P 1'
#
loop_
_entity.id
_entity.type
_entity.pdbx_description
1 polymer ?
#
loop_
_entity_poly.entity_id
_entity_poly.type
_entity_poly.pdbx_seq_one_letter_code
_entity_poly.pdbx_strand_id
1 'polypeptide(L)'
;EKVEALQQAGAEIVRADLKDPQTLAAACAGVSAVISTVTTILTSQPGDSFEATDDQGNRSLIDAAKNAGASKFVFISFDTSQTPDAPLPRAKHHVEEHLKQSGLDFTILQPGLFQEIWLGPMLFADTVSGTAKVYGKGTEKLRYIAVSDVAELAVQSLTSPAARNATIPFGGPDEVSQRDAVRLFEEAYGKTFSVIEVPEELLESQRSAAENPWDETFAALMLGVARGLGSGMNPPSEKFPMRMTSPREYVRRMANASGKPVESETRQPASAIRPADTGEAELR
;
A
#
# COMPACT_ATOMS: atom_id res chain seq x y z
N GLU A 1 0.38 20.11 11.00
CA GLU A 1 -0.21 19.09 11.89
C GLU A 1 0.61 17.78 11.88
N LYS A 2 0.81 17.09 10.72
CA LYS A 2 1.62 15.85 10.67
C LYS A 2 3.12 16.12 10.99
N VAL A 3 3.69 17.19 10.44
CA VAL A 3 5.08 17.61 10.70
C VAL A 3 5.28 17.97 12.17
N GLU A 4 4.35 18.68 12.76
CA GLU A 4 4.38 19.06 14.18
C GLU A 4 4.36 17.85 15.10
N ALA A 5 3.56 16.84 14.79
CA ALA A 5 3.52 15.57 15.54
C ALA A 5 4.87 14.83 15.51
N LEU A 6 5.54 14.81 14.36
CA LEU A 6 6.87 14.23 14.21
C LEU A 6 7.93 15.01 15.03
N GLN A 7 7.89 16.35 14.98
CA GLN A 7 8.78 17.19 15.77
C GLN A 7 8.56 17.00 17.29
N GLN A 8 7.29 16.89 17.73
CA GLN A 8 6.96 16.59 19.12
C GLN A 8 7.45 15.20 19.56
N ALA A 9 7.53 14.26 18.64
CA ALA A 9 8.13 12.95 18.86
C ALA A 9 9.67 12.97 18.84
N GLY A 10 10.31 14.14 18.64
CA GLY A 10 11.76 14.31 18.62
C GLY A 10 12.41 14.11 17.25
N ALA A 11 11.65 14.04 16.19
CA ALA A 11 12.20 13.91 14.84
C ALA A 11 12.75 15.26 14.34
N GLU A 12 13.92 15.22 13.72
CA GLU A 12 14.45 16.30 12.90
C GLU A 12 13.78 16.24 11.51
N ILE A 13 13.28 17.39 11.04
CA ILE A 13 12.59 17.48 9.77
C ILE A 13 13.53 18.04 8.71
N VAL A 14 13.86 17.24 7.71
CA VAL A 14 14.63 17.63 6.53
C VAL A 14 13.74 17.57 5.30
N ARG A 15 13.65 18.68 4.57
CA ARG A 15 12.89 18.73 3.33
C ARG A 15 13.74 18.20 2.17
N ALA A 16 13.24 17.19 1.49
CA ALA A 16 13.86 16.61 0.31
C ALA A 16 12.79 16.23 -0.74
N ASP A 17 13.18 16.14 -1.99
CA ASP A 17 12.35 15.65 -3.09
C ASP A 17 13.11 14.51 -3.78
N LEU A 18 12.49 13.35 -3.91
CA LEU A 18 13.12 12.20 -4.59
C LEU A 18 13.49 12.48 -6.05
N LYS A 19 12.81 13.44 -6.68
CA LYS A 19 13.11 13.88 -8.06
C LYS A 19 14.29 14.84 -8.14
N ASP A 20 14.79 15.32 -7.01
CA ASP A 20 15.95 16.21 -6.92
C ASP A 20 17.08 15.55 -6.10
N PRO A 21 18.04 14.89 -6.76
CA PRO A 21 19.14 14.19 -6.10
C PRO A 21 19.99 15.10 -5.19
N GLN A 22 20.04 16.41 -5.43
CA GLN A 22 20.82 17.33 -4.61
C GLN A 22 20.25 17.46 -3.20
N THR A 23 18.91 17.38 -3.06
CA THR A 23 18.25 17.41 -1.75
C THR A 23 18.43 16.12 -0.97
N LEU A 24 18.66 15.00 -1.64
CA LEU A 24 18.82 13.68 -1.02
C LEU A 24 20.14 13.56 -0.27
N ALA A 25 21.21 14.16 -0.79
CA ALA A 25 22.52 14.17 -0.13
C ALA A 25 22.45 14.83 1.26
N ALA A 26 21.73 15.96 1.36
CA ALA A 26 21.51 16.66 2.63
C ALA A 26 20.65 15.83 3.60
N ALA A 27 19.59 15.19 3.09
CA ALA A 27 18.70 14.36 3.89
C ALA A 27 19.39 13.09 4.43
N CYS A 28 20.39 12.56 3.72
CA CYS A 28 21.15 11.38 4.11
C CYS A 28 22.41 11.71 4.94
N ALA A 29 22.76 12.98 5.14
CA ALA A 29 23.97 13.36 5.85
C ALA A 29 23.93 12.90 7.32
N GLY A 30 24.94 12.12 7.74
CA GLY A 30 25.10 11.64 9.13
C GLY A 30 24.12 10.54 9.57
N VAL A 31 23.26 10.03 8.68
CA VAL A 31 22.36 8.91 9.01
C VAL A 31 23.09 7.57 8.91
N SER A 32 22.83 6.66 9.82
CA SER A 32 23.37 5.29 9.79
C SER A 32 22.50 4.30 9.02
N ALA A 33 21.20 4.58 8.91
CA ALA A 33 20.23 3.75 8.22
C ALA A 33 19.11 4.60 7.59
N VAL A 34 18.51 4.09 6.52
CA VAL A 34 17.36 4.72 5.84
C VAL A 34 16.20 3.73 5.78
N ILE A 35 14.99 4.20 6.03
CA ILE A 35 13.74 3.48 5.73
C ILE A 35 12.98 4.30 4.68
N SER A 36 12.77 3.73 3.50
CA SER A 36 11.95 4.34 2.45
C SER A 36 10.56 3.74 2.41
N THR A 37 9.56 4.62 2.56
CA THR A 37 8.12 4.29 2.44
C THR A 37 7.45 5.07 1.30
N VAL A 38 8.26 5.75 0.48
CA VAL A 38 7.75 6.69 -0.52
C VAL A 38 7.08 5.95 -1.67
N THR A 39 5.89 6.41 -2.02
CA THR A 39 5.15 6.00 -3.20
C THR A 39 4.16 7.09 -3.60
N THR A 40 3.86 7.19 -4.88
CA THR A 40 2.93 8.18 -5.43
C THR A 40 1.54 7.62 -5.69
N ILE A 41 1.29 6.35 -5.33
CA ILE A 41 0.03 5.67 -5.69
C ILE A 41 -1.23 6.33 -5.10
N LEU A 42 -1.16 6.85 -3.89
CA LEU A 42 -2.32 7.48 -3.22
C LEU A 42 -2.26 9.00 -3.20
N THR A 43 -1.06 9.56 -3.26
CA THR A 43 -0.84 11.01 -3.22
C THR A 43 0.21 11.37 -4.23
N SER A 44 -0.03 12.38 -5.05
CA SER A 44 0.94 12.86 -6.03
C SER A 44 1.07 14.37 -5.98
N GLN A 45 2.27 14.86 -6.26
CA GLN A 45 2.59 16.27 -6.45
C GLN A 45 2.89 16.54 -7.94
N PRO A 46 2.92 17.79 -8.38
CA PRO A 46 3.30 18.10 -9.75
C PRO A 46 4.67 17.48 -10.11
N GLY A 47 4.70 16.77 -11.23
CA GLY A 47 5.88 16.06 -11.70
C GLY A 47 6.12 14.67 -11.11
N ASP A 48 5.25 14.19 -10.21
CA ASP A 48 5.32 12.80 -9.74
C ASP A 48 4.83 11.83 -10.81
N SER A 49 5.51 10.70 -10.87
CA SER A 49 5.10 9.51 -11.62
C SER A 49 5.72 8.25 -10.96
N PHE A 50 5.20 7.09 -11.31
CA PHE A 50 5.81 5.83 -10.85
C PHE A 50 7.26 5.69 -11.32
N GLU A 51 7.58 6.19 -12.53
CA GLU A 51 8.95 6.17 -13.02
C GLU A 51 9.84 7.19 -12.32
N ALA A 52 9.41 8.46 -12.21
CA ALA A 52 10.25 9.52 -11.66
C ALA A 52 10.43 9.38 -10.14
N THR A 53 9.38 9.02 -9.41
CA THR A 53 9.39 9.03 -7.94
C THR A 53 9.56 7.61 -7.38
N ASP A 54 8.69 6.67 -7.79
CA ASP A 54 8.72 5.31 -7.23
C ASP A 54 9.93 4.51 -7.70
N ASP A 55 10.38 4.66 -8.96
CA ASP A 55 11.57 4.00 -9.51
C ASP A 55 12.82 4.87 -9.33
N GLN A 56 13.05 5.85 -10.20
CA GLN A 56 14.29 6.62 -10.26
C GLN A 56 14.60 7.35 -8.96
N GLY A 57 13.58 7.93 -8.32
CA GLY A 57 13.72 8.65 -7.07
C GLY A 57 14.17 7.76 -5.92
N ASN A 58 13.57 6.58 -5.74
CA ASN A 58 14.00 5.64 -4.71
C ASN A 58 15.41 5.08 -5.00
N ARG A 59 15.76 4.83 -6.26
CA ARG A 59 17.14 4.43 -6.61
C ARG A 59 18.15 5.52 -6.29
N SER A 60 17.82 6.78 -6.60
CA SER A 60 18.65 7.94 -6.23
C SER A 60 18.81 8.08 -4.71
N LEU A 61 17.76 7.79 -3.93
CA LEU A 61 17.83 7.77 -2.47
C LEU A 61 18.77 6.66 -1.95
N ILE A 62 18.74 5.47 -2.55
CA ILE A 62 19.67 4.37 -2.22
C ILE A 62 21.11 4.81 -2.46
N ASP A 63 21.39 5.42 -3.61
CA ASP A 63 22.74 5.90 -3.96
C ASP A 63 23.19 7.04 -3.03
N ALA A 64 22.29 7.97 -2.70
CA ALA A 64 22.59 9.05 -1.74
C ALA A 64 22.89 8.51 -0.34
N ALA A 65 22.11 7.54 0.16
CA ALA A 65 22.35 6.87 1.43
C ALA A 65 23.72 6.18 1.46
N LYS A 66 24.04 5.42 0.43
CA LYS A 66 25.35 4.77 0.27
C LYS A 66 26.49 5.79 0.28
N ASN A 67 26.38 6.84 -0.51
CA ASN A 67 27.42 7.88 -0.61
C ASN A 67 27.59 8.66 0.69
N ALA A 68 26.54 8.82 1.47
CA ALA A 68 26.58 9.44 2.81
C ALA A 68 27.15 8.50 3.89
N GLY A 69 27.46 7.23 3.58
CA GLY A 69 28.04 6.27 4.50
C GLY A 69 27.02 5.53 5.35
N ALA A 70 25.74 5.58 4.99
CA ALA A 70 24.73 4.72 5.63
C ALA A 70 25.12 3.24 5.46
N SER A 71 24.89 2.44 6.48
CA SER A 71 25.22 1.01 6.46
C SER A 71 24.03 0.14 6.11
N LYS A 72 22.79 0.66 6.29
CA LYS A 72 21.55 -0.10 6.13
C LYS A 72 20.48 0.67 5.37
N PHE A 73 19.72 -0.08 4.55
CA PHE A 73 18.54 0.45 3.85
C PHE A 73 17.36 -0.51 3.98
N VAL A 74 16.23 -0.03 4.47
CA VAL A 74 14.96 -0.77 4.52
C VAL A 74 14.01 -0.18 3.49
N PHE A 75 13.52 -1.00 2.58
CA PHE A 75 12.60 -0.59 1.53
C PHE A 75 11.24 -1.26 1.70
N ILE A 76 10.18 -0.44 1.74
CA ILE A 76 8.80 -0.96 1.74
C ILE A 76 8.35 -1.14 0.29
N SER A 77 8.27 -2.41 -0.11
CA SER A 77 7.78 -2.85 -1.41
C SER A 77 6.42 -3.54 -1.25
N PHE A 78 6.11 -4.49 -2.10
CA PHE A 78 5.05 -5.49 -1.98
C PHE A 78 5.34 -6.65 -2.95
N ASP A 79 4.65 -7.77 -2.81
CA ASP A 79 4.82 -8.89 -3.74
C ASP A 79 4.33 -8.52 -5.15
N THR A 80 5.28 -8.30 -6.05
CA THR A 80 5.01 -7.88 -7.44
C THR A 80 4.75 -9.05 -8.37
N SER A 81 4.92 -10.29 -7.91
CA SER A 81 4.92 -11.50 -8.74
C SER A 81 3.61 -11.77 -9.47
N GLN A 82 2.48 -11.32 -8.89
CA GLN A 82 1.16 -11.54 -9.48
C GLN A 82 0.71 -10.45 -10.47
N THR A 83 1.38 -9.30 -10.48
CA THR A 83 1.09 -8.18 -11.37
C THR A 83 2.36 -7.53 -11.94
N PRO A 84 3.33 -8.32 -12.45
CA PRO A 84 4.68 -7.84 -12.76
C PRO A 84 4.72 -6.76 -13.85
N ASP A 85 3.76 -6.79 -14.76
CA ASP A 85 3.73 -5.90 -15.93
C ASP A 85 3.04 -4.54 -15.66
N ALA A 86 2.42 -4.36 -14.49
CA ALA A 86 1.80 -3.09 -14.15
C ALA A 86 2.86 -2.04 -13.77
N PRO A 87 2.61 -0.74 -14.01
CA PRO A 87 3.63 0.31 -13.86
C PRO A 87 4.25 0.40 -12.46
N LEU A 88 3.46 0.43 -11.38
CA LEU A 88 4.01 0.48 -10.02
C LEU A 88 4.74 -0.81 -9.59
N PRO A 89 4.21 -2.02 -9.79
CA PRO A 89 4.95 -3.26 -9.56
C PRO A 89 6.32 -3.28 -10.24
N ARG A 90 6.38 -2.86 -11.50
CA ARG A 90 7.63 -2.77 -12.26
C ARG A 90 8.60 -1.76 -11.63
N ALA A 91 8.12 -0.58 -11.25
CA ALA A 91 8.93 0.44 -10.56
C ALA A 91 9.51 -0.11 -9.24
N LYS A 92 8.70 -0.76 -8.42
CA LYS A 92 9.15 -1.38 -7.17
C LYS A 92 10.18 -2.48 -7.40
N HIS A 93 9.97 -3.32 -8.40
CA HIS A 93 10.93 -4.37 -8.76
C HIS A 93 12.30 -3.80 -9.17
N HIS A 94 12.34 -2.72 -9.96
CA HIS A 94 13.60 -2.05 -10.33
C HIS A 94 14.35 -1.53 -9.09
N VAL A 95 13.64 -0.98 -8.11
CA VAL A 95 14.25 -0.49 -6.85
C VAL A 95 14.78 -1.67 -6.04
N GLU A 96 14.04 -2.77 -5.95
CA GLU A 96 14.50 -3.98 -5.26
C GLU A 96 15.81 -4.51 -5.83
N GLU A 97 15.91 -4.62 -7.16
CA GLU A 97 17.12 -5.09 -7.84
C GLU A 97 18.29 -4.11 -7.66
N HIS A 98 18.04 -2.81 -7.76
CA HIS A 98 19.07 -1.80 -7.50
C HIS A 98 19.60 -1.86 -6.07
N LEU A 99 18.69 -2.02 -5.10
CA LEU A 99 19.06 -2.13 -3.69
C LEU A 99 19.89 -3.40 -3.40
N LYS A 100 19.51 -4.53 -3.95
CA LYS A 100 20.29 -5.80 -3.84
C LYS A 100 21.72 -5.66 -4.39
N GLN A 101 21.92 -4.83 -5.41
CA GLN A 101 23.22 -4.59 -6.04
C GLN A 101 23.99 -3.42 -5.40
N SER A 102 23.39 -2.65 -4.51
CA SER A 102 23.98 -1.43 -3.95
C SER A 102 25.22 -1.68 -3.07
N GLY A 103 25.30 -2.85 -2.43
CA GLY A 103 26.32 -3.18 -1.42
C GLY A 103 25.98 -2.70 -0.01
N LEU A 104 24.83 -2.05 0.20
CA LEU A 104 24.28 -1.77 1.52
C LEU A 104 23.77 -3.06 2.18
N ASP A 105 23.78 -3.13 3.51
CA ASP A 105 22.95 -4.11 4.21
C ASP A 105 21.47 -3.73 3.97
N PHE A 106 20.75 -4.56 3.23
CA PHE A 106 19.38 -4.24 2.86
C PHE A 106 18.35 -5.11 3.57
N THR A 107 17.15 -4.55 3.70
CA THR A 107 15.91 -5.31 3.94
C THR A 107 14.83 -4.82 2.99
N ILE A 108 14.25 -5.72 2.23
CA ILE A 108 13.07 -5.46 1.41
C ILE A 108 11.88 -6.08 2.11
N LEU A 109 10.96 -5.24 2.57
CA LEU A 109 9.72 -5.67 3.20
C LEU A 109 8.62 -5.69 2.13
N GLN A 110 7.99 -6.85 1.96
CA GLN A 110 6.88 -7.04 1.01
C GLN A 110 5.60 -7.34 1.79
N PRO A 111 4.96 -6.31 2.39
CA PRO A 111 3.71 -6.49 3.11
C PRO A 111 2.57 -6.89 2.18
N GLY A 112 1.60 -7.62 2.73
CA GLY A 112 0.32 -7.87 2.12
C GLY A 112 -0.55 -6.60 2.01
N LEU A 113 -1.84 -6.78 1.92
CA LEU A 113 -2.80 -5.70 1.68
C LEU A 113 -2.98 -4.83 2.93
N PHE A 114 -2.64 -3.54 2.86
CA PHE A 114 -2.84 -2.62 3.98
C PHE A 114 -4.32 -2.50 4.35
N GLN A 115 -4.67 -2.75 5.62
CA GLN A 115 -6.05 -2.65 6.12
C GLN A 115 -6.63 -1.26 5.88
N GLU A 116 -5.85 -0.21 6.13
CA GLU A 116 -6.25 1.19 6.02
C GLU A 116 -6.62 1.59 4.59
N ILE A 117 -6.09 0.89 3.60
CA ILE A 117 -6.34 1.15 2.18
C ILE A 117 -7.43 0.19 1.66
N TRP A 118 -7.19 -1.11 1.82
CA TRP A 118 -7.99 -2.15 1.18
C TRP A 118 -9.30 -2.47 1.91
N LEU A 119 -9.45 -2.06 3.18
CA LEU A 119 -10.71 -2.11 3.91
C LEU A 119 -11.33 -0.72 4.07
N GLY A 120 -10.69 0.32 3.55
CA GLY A 120 -11.13 1.71 3.62
C GLY A 120 -12.25 2.06 2.64
N PRO A 121 -12.83 3.26 2.78
CA PRO A 121 -14.01 3.69 2.02
C PRO A 121 -13.76 3.86 0.52
N MET A 122 -12.53 4.10 0.11
CA MET A 122 -12.18 4.29 -1.29
C MET A 122 -12.27 2.97 -2.07
N LEU A 123 -11.75 1.88 -1.52
CA LEU A 123 -11.62 0.61 -2.23
C LEU A 123 -12.62 -0.46 -1.78
N PHE A 124 -13.14 -0.40 -0.55
CA PHE A 124 -13.96 -1.47 -0.02
C PHE A 124 -15.26 -0.99 0.62
N ALA A 125 -15.24 -0.47 1.86
CA ALA A 125 -16.44 -0.23 2.64
C ALA A 125 -16.73 1.25 2.87
N ASP A 126 -17.76 1.77 2.24
CA ASP A 126 -18.35 3.05 2.60
C ASP A 126 -19.34 2.85 3.75
N THR A 127 -18.90 3.19 4.95
CA THR A 127 -19.69 3.03 6.17
C THR A 127 -20.83 4.06 6.30
N VAL A 128 -20.82 5.13 5.52
CA VAL A 128 -21.90 6.13 5.50
C VAL A 128 -23.06 5.61 4.66
N SER A 129 -22.81 5.26 3.40
CA SER A 129 -23.84 4.70 2.51
C SER A 129 -24.23 3.26 2.85
N GLY A 130 -23.40 2.51 3.60
CA GLY A 130 -23.62 1.09 3.89
C GLY A 130 -23.40 0.22 2.66
N THR A 131 -22.40 0.56 1.84
CA THR A 131 -22.02 -0.23 0.66
C THR A 131 -20.62 -0.82 0.80
N ALA A 132 -20.39 -1.98 0.20
CA ALA A 132 -19.08 -2.60 0.12
C ALA A 132 -18.82 -3.09 -1.31
N LYS A 133 -17.63 -2.78 -1.84
CA LYS A 133 -17.16 -3.28 -3.14
C LYS A 133 -16.46 -4.61 -2.96
N VAL A 134 -16.75 -5.56 -3.83
CA VAL A 134 -16.13 -6.88 -3.86
C VAL A 134 -15.60 -7.12 -5.27
N TYR A 135 -14.32 -7.34 -5.39
CA TYR A 135 -13.63 -7.57 -6.67
C TYR A 135 -13.63 -9.07 -6.97
N GLY A 136 -14.12 -9.45 -8.16
CA GLY A 136 -14.35 -10.82 -8.55
C GLY A 136 -15.42 -11.48 -7.67
N LYS A 137 -15.23 -12.76 -7.33
CA LYS A 137 -16.13 -13.51 -6.44
C LYS A 137 -15.98 -13.11 -4.97
N GLY A 138 -14.86 -12.49 -4.61
CA GLY A 138 -14.54 -12.08 -3.24
C GLY A 138 -14.38 -13.22 -2.23
N THR A 139 -14.09 -14.44 -2.71
CA THR A 139 -13.93 -15.65 -1.89
C THR A 139 -12.49 -15.98 -1.56
N GLU A 140 -11.55 -15.39 -2.31
CA GLU A 140 -10.12 -15.63 -2.10
C GLU A 140 -9.69 -15.15 -0.72
N LYS A 141 -8.92 -15.99 -0.03
CA LYS A 141 -8.41 -15.67 1.30
C LYS A 141 -7.17 -14.79 1.17
N LEU A 142 -7.25 -13.62 1.78
CA LEU A 142 -6.24 -12.57 1.72
C LEU A 142 -5.73 -12.28 3.13
N ARG A 143 -4.49 -11.83 3.24
CA ARG A 143 -3.93 -11.39 4.52
C ARG A 143 -3.78 -9.87 4.53
N TYR A 144 -4.72 -9.23 5.20
CA TYR A 144 -4.69 -7.78 5.43
C TYR A 144 -3.80 -7.46 6.62
N ILE A 145 -2.94 -6.45 6.50
CA ILE A 145 -1.98 -6.04 7.51
C ILE A 145 -2.14 -4.56 7.87
N ALA A 146 -1.97 -4.21 9.13
CA ALA A 146 -2.00 -2.82 9.56
C ALA A 146 -0.69 -2.09 9.20
N VAL A 147 -0.80 -0.82 8.82
CA VAL A 147 0.39 0.05 8.58
C VAL A 147 1.30 0.10 9.80
N SER A 148 0.72 0.14 11.01
CA SER A 148 1.47 0.11 12.27
C SER A 148 2.35 -1.13 12.42
N ASP A 149 1.85 -2.29 11.98
CA ASP A 149 2.55 -3.56 12.10
C ASP A 149 3.72 -3.62 11.12
N VAL A 150 3.53 -3.05 9.92
CA VAL A 150 4.62 -2.88 8.94
C VAL A 150 5.69 -1.92 9.46
N ALA A 151 5.28 -0.81 10.09
CA ALA A 151 6.21 0.14 10.70
C ALA A 151 7.03 -0.51 11.83
N GLU A 152 6.39 -1.33 12.68
CA GLU A 152 7.09 -2.07 13.73
C GLU A 152 8.13 -3.02 13.14
N LEU A 153 7.77 -3.80 12.10
CA LEU A 153 8.73 -4.70 11.45
C LEU A 153 9.87 -3.94 10.77
N ALA A 154 9.58 -2.77 10.18
CA ALA A 154 10.60 -1.92 9.57
C ALA A 154 11.64 -1.44 10.62
N VAL A 155 11.16 -1.05 11.81
CA VAL A 155 12.04 -0.66 12.93
C VAL A 155 12.85 -1.87 13.45
N GLN A 156 12.21 -3.02 13.67
CA GLN A 156 12.91 -4.25 14.07
C GLN A 156 13.98 -4.65 13.05
N SER A 157 13.73 -4.42 11.76
CA SER A 157 14.64 -4.75 10.66
C SER A 157 15.95 -3.94 10.71
N LEU A 158 15.99 -2.80 11.39
CA LEU A 158 17.21 -2.00 11.52
C LEU A 158 18.32 -2.73 12.30
N THR A 159 17.93 -3.56 13.25
CA THR A 159 18.90 -4.21 14.18
C THR A 159 18.87 -5.74 14.13
N SER A 160 17.81 -6.33 13.56
CA SER A 160 17.67 -7.79 13.52
C SER A 160 18.65 -8.44 12.54
N PRO A 161 19.49 -9.39 12.96
CA PRO A 161 20.32 -10.17 12.04
C PRO A 161 19.51 -10.96 11.01
N ALA A 162 18.25 -11.32 11.32
CA ALA A 162 17.37 -12.05 10.41
C ALA A 162 16.86 -11.19 9.24
N ALA A 163 16.95 -9.86 9.36
CA ALA A 163 16.57 -8.91 8.31
C ALA A 163 17.74 -8.53 7.39
N ARG A 164 18.94 -9.06 7.67
CA ARG A 164 20.14 -8.68 6.92
C ARG A 164 20.15 -9.30 5.54
N ASN A 165 20.26 -8.46 4.51
CA ASN A 165 20.24 -8.87 3.09
C ASN A 165 19.05 -9.78 2.76
N ALA A 166 17.88 -9.44 3.28
CA ALA A 166 16.68 -10.26 3.19
C ALA A 166 15.53 -9.55 2.44
N THR A 167 14.81 -10.33 1.65
CA THR A 167 13.48 -9.97 1.15
C THR A 167 12.47 -10.75 1.98
N ILE A 168 11.55 -10.04 2.63
CA ILE A 168 10.62 -10.60 3.62
C ILE A 168 9.19 -10.34 3.14
N PRO A 169 8.55 -11.30 2.46
CA PRO A 169 7.11 -11.27 2.23
C PRO A 169 6.38 -11.62 3.52
N PHE A 170 5.34 -10.86 3.87
CA PHE A 170 4.56 -11.12 5.08
C PHE A 170 3.15 -10.52 4.98
N GLY A 171 2.20 -11.18 5.61
CA GLY A 171 0.80 -10.75 5.69
C GLY A 171 0.36 -10.55 7.13
N GLY A 172 -0.89 -10.15 7.30
CA GLY A 172 -1.52 -10.01 8.61
C GLY A 172 -1.80 -11.34 9.31
N PRO A 173 -2.33 -11.29 10.54
CA PRO A 173 -2.48 -12.49 11.37
C PRO A 173 -3.55 -13.46 10.85
N ASP A 174 -4.59 -12.93 10.20
CA ASP A 174 -5.75 -13.72 9.80
C ASP A 174 -5.91 -13.76 8.28
N GLU A 175 -6.41 -14.89 7.79
CA GLU A 175 -6.87 -15.06 6.42
C GLU A 175 -8.35 -14.70 6.31
N VAL A 176 -8.65 -13.62 5.61
CA VAL A 176 -9.99 -13.04 5.50
C VAL A 176 -10.32 -12.79 4.04
N SER A 177 -11.42 -13.38 3.53
CA SER A 177 -11.90 -13.04 2.20
C SER A 177 -12.59 -11.68 2.21
N GLN A 178 -12.79 -11.07 1.04
CA GLN A 178 -13.55 -9.82 0.93
C GLN A 178 -14.97 -10.00 1.48
N ARG A 179 -15.62 -11.16 1.25
CA ARG A 179 -16.95 -11.47 1.81
C ARG A 179 -16.92 -11.68 3.32
N ASP A 180 -15.83 -12.23 3.87
CA ASP A 180 -15.64 -12.25 5.33
C ASP A 180 -15.49 -10.84 5.90
N ALA A 181 -14.73 -9.98 5.20
CA ALA A 181 -14.57 -8.58 5.60
C ALA A 181 -15.90 -7.83 5.62
N VAL A 182 -16.80 -8.04 4.64
CA VAL A 182 -18.17 -7.48 4.68
C VAL A 182 -18.86 -7.85 5.99
N ARG A 183 -18.82 -9.16 6.38
CA ARG A 183 -19.42 -9.60 7.66
C ARG A 183 -18.78 -8.94 8.89
N LEU A 184 -17.45 -8.69 8.86
CA LEU A 184 -16.79 -7.96 9.95
C LEU A 184 -17.32 -6.54 10.10
N PHE A 185 -17.58 -5.85 8.97
CA PHE A 185 -18.19 -4.52 8.98
C PHE A 185 -19.65 -4.58 9.47
N GLU A 186 -20.46 -5.53 9.02
CA GLU A 186 -21.84 -5.71 9.46
C GLU A 186 -21.93 -5.93 10.96
N GLU A 187 -21.09 -6.83 11.50
CA GLU A 187 -20.99 -7.09 12.93
C GLU A 187 -20.57 -5.83 13.74
N ALA A 188 -19.57 -5.11 13.26
CA ALA A 188 -19.03 -3.97 14.00
C ALA A 188 -19.93 -2.73 13.97
N TYR A 189 -20.65 -2.51 12.86
CA TYR A 189 -21.53 -1.35 12.68
C TYR A 189 -23.00 -1.67 12.99
N GLY A 190 -23.34 -2.92 13.26
CA GLY A 190 -24.71 -3.35 13.58
C GLY A 190 -25.72 -3.11 12.44
N LYS A 191 -25.26 -3.11 11.18
CA LYS A 191 -26.10 -2.89 9.99
C LYS A 191 -25.64 -3.74 8.81
N THR A 192 -26.56 -4.04 7.91
CA THR A 192 -26.26 -4.74 6.65
C THR A 192 -25.55 -3.80 5.65
N PHE A 193 -24.63 -4.36 4.89
CA PHE A 193 -23.97 -3.67 3.78
C PHE A 193 -24.46 -4.23 2.43
N SER A 194 -24.84 -3.32 1.53
CA SER A 194 -25.12 -3.68 0.13
C SER A 194 -23.81 -3.96 -0.59
N VAL A 195 -23.68 -5.17 -1.15
CA VAL A 195 -22.48 -5.58 -1.87
C VAL A 195 -22.57 -5.15 -3.34
N ILE A 196 -21.55 -4.43 -3.80
CA ILE A 196 -21.34 -4.08 -5.20
C ILE A 196 -20.25 -5.00 -5.75
N GLU A 197 -20.63 -5.95 -6.58
CA GLU A 197 -19.68 -6.85 -7.23
C GLU A 197 -19.03 -6.17 -8.45
N VAL A 198 -17.71 -6.23 -8.54
CA VAL A 198 -16.91 -5.75 -9.66
C VAL A 198 -16.36 -6.97 -10.39
N PRO A 199 -16.94 -7.39 -11.54
CA PRO A 199 -16.48 -8.57 -12.26
C PRO A 199 -15.04 -8.46 -12.74
N GLU A 200 -14.33 -9.59 -12.83
CA GLU A 200 -12.94 -9.62 -13.32
C GLU A 200 -12.85 -9.10 -14.75
N GLU A 201 -13.82 -9.44 -15.60
CA GLU A 201 -13.89 -9.00 -17.00
C GLU A 201 -13.95 -7.47 -17.12
N LEU A 202 -14.62 -6.81 -16.16
CA LEU A 202 -14.66 -5.35 -16.12
C LEU A 202 -13.27 -4.79 -15.72
N LEU A 203 -12.59 -5.40 -14.76
CA LEU A 203 -11.24 -4.99 -14.35
C LEU A 203 -10.22 -5.21 -15.48
N GLU A 204 -10.32 -6.31 -16.22
CA GLU A 204 -9.49 -6.57 -17.41
C GLU A 204 -9.73 -5.53 -18.51
N SER A 205 -10.99 -5.20 -18.75
CA SER A 205 -11.37 -4.16 -19.71
C SER A 205 -10.83 -2.79 -19.29
N GLN A 206 -10.99 -2.42 -18.01
CA GLN A 206 -10.46 -1.17 -17.45
C GLN A 206 -8.94 -1.10 -17.58
N ARG A 207 -8.23 -2.19 -17.25
CA ARG A 207 -6.78 -2.27 -17.39
C ARG A 207 -6.35 -2.08 -18.86
N SER A 208 -7.04 -2.74 -19.78
CA SER A 208 -6.72 -2.67 -21.22
C SER A 208 -7.03 -1.31 -21.83
N ALA A 209 -8.03 -0.60 -21.29
CA ALA A 209 -8.45 0.72 -21.73
C ALA A 209 -7.78 1.87 -20.96
N ALA A 210 -6.86 1.57 -20.03
CA ALA A 210 -6.24 2.58 -19.21
C ALA A 210 -5.39 3.54 -20.06
N GLU A 211 -5.64 4.84 -19.90
CA GLU A 211 -4.94 5.90 -20.64
C GLU A 211 -3.72 6.45 -19.88
N ASN A 212 -3.57 6.04 -18.63
CA ASN A 212 -2.47 6.49 -17.79
C ASN A 212 -1.99 5.39 -16.83
N PRO A 213 -0.73 5.48 -16.33
CA PRO A 213 -0.13 4.47 -15.47
C PRO A 213 -0.88 4.21 -14.15
N TRP A 214 -1.59 5.22 -13.59
CA TRP A 214 -2.34 5.05 -12.34
C TRP A 214 -3.55 4.17 -12.55
N ASP A 215 -4.37 4.45 -13.57
CA ASP A 215 -5.56 3.67 -13.88
C ASP A 215 -5.19 2.21 -14.21
N GLU A 216 -4.12 2.02 -15.00
CA GLU A 216 -3.59 0.68 -15.29
C GLU A 216 -3.17 -0.05 -14.01
N THR A 217 -2.43 0.63 -13.13
CA THR A 217 -1.97 0.03 -11.86
C THR A 217 -3.14 -0.30 -10.95
N PHE A 218 -4.11 0.60 -10.78
CA PHE A 218 -5.29 0.33 -9.94
C PHE A 218 -6.11 -0.84 -10.47
N ALA A 219 -6.38 -0.89 -11.77
CA ALA A 219 -7.11 -2.01 -12.36
C ALA A 219 -6.34 -3.34 -12.19
N ALA A 220 -5.03 -3.33 -12.38
CA ALA A 220 -4.18 -4.50 -12.18
C ALA A 220 -4.18 -4.99 -10.72
N LEU A 221 -4.09 -4.08 -9.74
CA LEU A 221 -4.11 -4.42 -8.32
C LEU A 221 -5.49 -4.97 -7.89
N MET A 222 -6.58 -4.34 -8.33
CA MET A 222 -7.93 -4.83 -8.03
C MET A 222 -8.19 -6.21 -8.67
N LEU A 223 -7.71 -6.43 -9.89
CA LEU A 223 -7.73 -7.74 -10.55
C LEU A 223 -6.88 -8.77 -9.79
N GLY A 224 -5.70 -8.36 -9.32
CA GLY A 224 -4.86 -9.17 -8.45
C GLY A 224 -5.60 -9.58 -7.17
N VAL A 225 -6.27 -8.66 -6.50
CA VAL A 225 -7.08 -8.93 -5.30
C VAL A 225 -8.24 -9.89 -5.61
N ALA A 226 -8.91 -9.72 -6.74
CA ALA A 226 -9.95 -10.64 -7.21
C ALA A 226 -9.42 -12.08 -7.36
N ARG A 227 -8.15 -12.23 -7.75
CA ARG A 227 -7.45 -13.49 -8.01
C ARG A 227 -6.58 -14.00 -6.85
N GLY A 228 -6.64 -13.34 -5.69
CA GLY A 228 -5.93 -13.77 -4.49
C GLY A 228 -4.54 -13.15 -4.31
N LEU A 229 -4.30 -11.92 -4.76
CA LEU A 229 -3.06 -11.19 -4.48
C LEU A 229 -2.80 -11.15 -2.96
N GLY A 230 -1.64 -11.65 -2.53
CA GLY A 230 -1.29 -11.77 -1.12
C GLY A 230 -1.86 -13.00 -0.42
N SER A 231 -2.54 -13.91 -1.16
CA SER A 231 -2.89 -15.22 -0.61
C SER A 231 -1.63 -16.06 -0.38
N GLY A 232 -1.64 -16.89 0.67
CA GLY A 232 -0.49 -17.75 1.00
C GLY A 232 0.69 -17.02 1.66
N MET A 233 0.65 -15.70 1.84
CA MET A 233 1.60 -15.00 2.70
C MET A 233 1.43 -15.47 4.16
N ASN A 234 2.53 -15.56 4.89
CA ASN A 234 2.50 -15.87 6.31
C ASN A 234 2.67 -14.58 7.14
N PRO A 235 2.21 -14.56 8.40
CA PRO A 235 2.65 -13.54 9.35
C PRO A 235 4.19 -13.52 9.45
N PRO A 236 4.79 -12.42 9.94
CA PRO A 236 6.22 -12.37 10.22
C PRO A 236 6.65 -13.59 11.06
N SER A 237 7.82 -14.13 10.78
CA SER A 237 8.34 -15.29 11.50
C SER A 237 8.60 -14.95 12.98
N GLU A 238 8.76 -15.98 13.82
CA GLU A 238 9.14 -15.84 15.24
C GLU A 238 10.43 -15.03 15.46
N LYS A 239 11.22 -14.82 14.41
CA LYS A 239 12.42 -13.95 14.45
C LYS A 239 12.06 -12.47 14.57
N PHE A 240 10.80 -12.10 14.35
CA PHE A 240 10.26 -10.74 14.46
C PHE A 240 9.03 -10.78 15.37
N PRO A 241 9.23 -10.96 16.69
CA PRO A 241 8.12 -11.05 17.63
C PRO A 241 7.37 -9.73 17.71
N MET A 242 6.07 -9.76 17.40
CA MET A 242 5.20 -8.59 17.43
C MET A 242 3.74 -9.00 17.64
N ARG A 243 2.97 -8.10 18.25
CA ARG A 243 1.52 -8.24 18.31
C ARG A 243 0.91 -7.57 17.09
N MET A 244 0.25 -8.35 16.26
CA MET A 244 -0.38 -7.86 15.04
C MET A 244 -1.83 -7.45 15.25
N THR A 245 -2.26 -6.45 14.50
CA THR A 245 -3.65 -5.98 14.46
C THR A 245 -4.46 -6.81 13.49
N SER A 246 -5.45 -7.55 13.98
CA SER A 246 -6.34 -8.31 13.11
C SER A 246 -7.31 -7.42 12.32
N PRO A 247 -7.82 -7.87 11.15
CA PRO A 247 -8.88 -7.16 10.42
C PRO A 247 -10.12 -6.90 11.28
N ARG A 248 -10.50 -7.84 12.14
CA ARG A 248 -11.61 -7.68 13.10
C ARG A 248 -11.34 -6.55 14.11
N GLU A 249 -10.14 -6.49 14.66
CA GLU A 249 -9.75 -5.43 15.58
C GLU A 249 -9.73 -4.06 14.89
N TYR A 250 -9.20 -4.01 13.68
CA TYR A 250 -9.17 -2.79 12.87
C TYR A 250 -10.58 -2.25 12.60
N VAL A 251 -11.50 -3.09 12.09
CA VAL A 251 -12.87 -2.69 11.77
C VAL A 251 -13.63 -2.24 13.04
N ARG A 252 -13.42 -2.90 14.18
CA ARG A 252 -13.99 -2.46 15.46
C ARG A 252 -13.48 -1.11 15.90
N ARG A 253 -12.18 -0.82 15.73
CA ARG A 253 -11.62 0.50 16.02
C ARG A 253 -12.26 1.58 15.12
N MET A 254 -12.43 1.30 13.84
CA MET A 254 -13.13 2.20 12.92
C MET A 254 -14.56 2.47 13.37
N ALA A 255 -15.32 1.45 13.72
CA ALA A 255 -16.70 1.59 14.18
C ALA A 255 -16.81 2.42 15.47
N ASN A 256 -15.88 2.22 16.42
CA ASN A 256 -15.83 3.01 17.67
C ASN A 256 -15.40 4.46 17.43
N ALA A 257 -14.61 4.73 16.41
CA ALA A 257 -14.17 6.08 16.04
C ALA A 257 -15.20 6.84 15.20
N SER A 258 -16.27 6.19 14.72
CA SER A 258 -17.26 6.75 13.80
C SER A 258 -18.15 7.86 14.36
N GLY A 259 -17.74 8.55 15.44
CA GLY A 259 -18.25 9.87 15.82
C GLY A 259 -17.45 11.05 15.23
N LYS A 260 -16.35 10.80 14.49
CA LYS A 260 -15.56 11.84 13.81
C LYS A 260 -15.25 11.41 12.39
N PRO A 261 -15.59 12.20 11.34
CA PRO A 261 -15.17 11.94 9.98
C PRO A 261 -13.64 11.98 9.92
N VAL A 262 -13.00 10.93 9.45
CA VAL A 262 -11.60 10.98 8.99
C VAL A 262 -11.63 11.73 7.67
N GLU A 263 -11.24 13.00 7.67
CA GLU A 263 -10.99 13.74 6.43
C GLU A 263 -9.85 13.04 5.65
N SER A 264 -10.22 12.26 4.65
CA SER A 264 -9.28 11.70 3.69
C SER A 264 -8.96 12.77 2.64
N GLU A 265 -7.85 13.45 2.79
CA GLU A 265 -7.22 14.22 1.70
C GLU A 265 -6.63 13.26 0.64
N THR A 266 -7.43 12.36 0.11
CA THR A 266 -7.03 11.49 -0.99
C THR A 266 -7.78 11.90 -2.24
N ARG A 267 -7.04 12.34 -3.24
CA ARG A 267 -7.55 12.55 -4.59
C ARG A 267 -8.18 11.26 -5.08
N GLN A 268 -9.47 11.28 -5.41
CA GLN A 268 -10.08 10.19 -6.18
C GLN A 268 -9.36 10.10 -7.53
N PRO A 269 -8.98 8.91 -7.98
CA PRO A 269 -8.61 8.74 -9.38
C PRO A 269 -9.77 9.21 -10.25
N ALA A 270 -9.47 9.98 -11.28
CA ALA A 270 -10.46 10.67 -12.12
C ALA A 270 -11.45 9.71 -12.83
N SER A 271 -11.21 8.42 -12.80
CA SER A 271 -11.99 7.37 -13.47
C SER A 271 -12.57 6.30 -12.54
N ALA A 272 -12.68 6.54 -11.22
CA ALA A 272 -13.30 5.56 -10.34
C ALA A 272 -14.78 5.38 -10.69
N ILE A 273 -15.05 4.45 -11.61
CA ILE A 273 -16.31 3.77 -11.92
C ILE A 273 -17.55 4.70 -11.93
N ARG A 274 -17.84 5.34 -13.06
CA ARG A 274 -19.22 5.72 -13.36
C ARG A 274 -19.98 4.45 -13.74
N PRO A 275 -21.16 4.16 -13.16
CA PRO A 275 -22.04 3.16 -13.72
C PRO A 275 -22.38 3.58 -15.15
N ALA A 276 -22.35 2.62 -16.09
CA ALA A 276 -22.81 2.84 -17.46
C ALA A 276 -24.26 3.37 -17.39
N ASP A 277 -24.43 4.58 -17.93
CA ASP A 277 -25.75 5.19 -18.09
C ASP A 277 -26.50 4.31 -19.10
N THR A 278 -27.46 3.53 -18.61
CA THR A 278 -28.39 2.80 -19.46
C THR A 278 -29.35 3.83 -20.08
N GLY A 279 -28.87 4.46 -21.15
CA GLY A 279 -29.70 5.34 -21.95
C GLY A 279 -30.93 4.57 -22.49
N GLU A 280 -32.07 4.80 -21.88
CA GLU A 280 -33.36 4.52 -22.51
C GLU A 280 -33.46 5.39 -23.76
N ALA A 281 -33.38 4.74 -24.90
CA ALA A 281 -33.71 5.35 -26.17
C ALA A 281 -35.24 5.56 -26.20
N GLU A 282 -35.72 6.75 -25.93
CA GLU A 282 -37.05 7.15 -26.31
C GLU A 282 -37.12 7.32 -27.83
N LEU A 283 -37.84 6.40 -28.44
CA LEU A 283 -38.39 6.55 -29.77
C LEU A 283 -39.44 7.67 -29.79
N ARG A 284 -39.17 8.76 -30.53
CA ARG A 284 -40.15 9.48 -31.34
C ARG A 284 -39.47 10.20 -32.50
#